data_91f9611e21c2dbee7821c5d539903215
#
_entry.id   91f9611e21c2dbee7821c5d539903215
#
_cell.length_a   1.000
_cell.length_b   1.000
_cell.length_c   1.000
_cell.angle_alpha   90.00
_cell.angle_beta   90.00
_cell.angle_gamma   90.00
#
_symmetry.space_group_name_H-M   'P 1'
#
loop_
_entity.id
_entity.type
_entity.pdbx_description
1 polymer ?
#
loop_
_entity_poly.entity_id
_entity_poly.type
_entity_poly.pdbx_seq_one_letter_code
_entity_poly.pdbx_strand_id
1 'polypeptide(L)'
;MRRNMGFGLVALALAVAGLVYYLVRPLSVEPSPAEFHCYDLDDGVYAPLETPGQAFGIGLAYAGHIRETASEFNPDGIPPVFTKSPQATVRTDADLRLPTPDALFDAADAIEPGLGDTLRSDFPNLSPLLDYEVEMGFVLLEDIDPSQLNDPTFSPKLGFFIANDVSARSLAILGEGKPNRYDYWGASKSLPGFMPLADKAWTPETAEPNGIPCVEIETIVNGEVRQHQSTEDLIYTPLQMLRFIHAEFPEVALDEGTVVLSGTPGGVAMTTPRWLVRLGNLFGLSRLKKLSAKLGADTSRFLRVGDRVTARGQGLGKVTVTVVP
;
A
#
# COMPACT_ATOMS: atom_id res chain seq x y z
N MET A 1 -17.29 -37.30 -42.82
CA MET A 1 -16.21 -36.48 -42.25
C MET A 1 -16.54 -34.99 -42.03
N ARG A 2 -17.46 -34.35 -42.75
CA ARG A 2 -17.76 -32.89 -42.60
C ARG A 2 -18.55 -32.48 -41.34
N ARG A 3 -19.26 -33.43 -40.68
CA ARG A 3 -20.13 -33.08 -39.52
C ARG A 3 -19.38 -32.87 -38.21
N ASN A 4 -18.18 -33.43 -38.04
CA ASN A 4 -17.37 -33.29 -36.83
C ASN A 4 -16.49 -32.00 -36.81
N MET A 5 -16.23 -31.41 -37.99
CA MET A 5 -15.46 -30.15 -38.07
C MET A 5 -16.24 -28.92 -37.54
N GLY A 6 -17.58 -28.90 -37.71
CA GLY A 6 -18.41 -27.81 -37.21
C GLY A 6 -18.49 -27.77 -35.69
N PHE A 7 -18.58 -28.94 -35.03
CA PHE A 7 -18.59 -29.03 -33.57
C PHE A 7 -17.26 -28.59 -32.95
N GLY A 8 -16.12 -28.91 -33.57
CA GLY A 8 -14.80 -28.51 -33.12
C GLY A 8 -14.59 -26.97 -33.18
N LEU A 9 -15.05 -26.36 -34.28
CA LEU A 9 -14.96 -24.88 -34.44
C LEU A 9 -15.84 -24.10 -33.44
N VAL A 10 -17.07 -24.59 -33.19
CA VAL A 10 -17.97 -23.98 -32.19
C VAL A 10 -17.38 -24.13 -30.79
N ALA A 11 -16.87 -25.32 -30.43
CA ALA A 11 -16.23 -25.54 -29.13
C ALA A 11 -14.99 -24.63 -28.92
N LEU A 12 -14.16 -24.50 -29.97
CA LEU A 12 -13.00 -23.58 -29.91
C LEU A 12 -13.44 -22.12 -29.78
N ALA A 13 -14.45 -21.68 -30.51
CA ALA A 13 -14.97 -20.32 -30.42
C ALA A 13 -15.53 -20.02 -29.02
N LEU A 14 -16.26 -20.97 -28.42
CA LEU A 14 -16.76 -20.83 -27.04
C LEU A 14 -15.61 -20.78 -26.00
N ALA A 15 -14.59 -21.64 -26.19
CA ALA A 15 -13.41 -21.61 -25.29
C ALA A 15 -12.65 -20.29 -25.38
N VAL A 16 -12.45 -19.76 -26.58
CA VAL A 16 -11.80 -18.44 -26.79
C VAL A 16 -12.67 -17.33 -26.21
N ALA A 17 -13.97 -17.34 -26.42
CA ALA A 17 -14.88 -16.33 -25.85
C ALA A 17 -14.88 -16.39 -24.31
N GLY A 18 -14.88 -17.60 -23.72
CA GLY A 18 -14.76 -17.80 -22.27
C GLY A 18 -13.44 -17.28 -21.71
N LEU A 19 -12.33 -17.53 -22.40
CA LEU A 19 -11.03 -17.02 -22.02
C LEU A 19 -10.98 -15.49 -22.09
N VAL A 20 -11.47 -14.90 -23.18
CA VAL A 20 -11.52 -13.43 -23.33
C VAL A 20 -12.38 -12.84 -22.22
N TYR A 21 -13.57 -13.37 -21.96
CA TYR A 21 -14.42 -12.92 -20.86
C TYR A 21 -13.69 -13.01 -19.51
N TYR A 22 -13.03 -14.14 -19.20
CA TYR A 22 -12.26 -14.31 -17.98
C TYR A 22 -11.17 -13.23 -17.84
N LEU A 23 -10.45 -12.93 -18.93
CA LEU A 23 -9.36 -11.97 -18.89
C LEU A 23 -9.83 -10.52 -18.68
N VAL A 24 -10.99 -10.15 -19.26
CA VAL A 24 -11.47 -8.74 -19.25
C VAL A 24 -12.62 -8.46 -18.28
N ARG A 25 -13.17 -9.48 -17.61
CA ARG A 25 -14.28 -9.27 -16.66
C ARG A 25 -13.95 -8.20 -15.62
N PRO A 26 -14.92 -7.35 -15.20
CA PRO A 26 -14.73 -6.37 -14.14
C PRO A 26 -14.46 -7.04 -12.78
N LEU A 27 -14.27 -6.24 -11.74
CA LEU A 27 -14.33 -6.71 -10.35
C LEU A 27 -15.68 -7.35 -10.08
N SER A 28 -15.72 -8.35 -9.21
CA SER A 28 -16.96 -8.98 -8.76
C SER A 28 -17.79 -8.03 -7.91
N VAL A 29 -17.11 -7.19 -7.13
CA VAL A 29 -17.68 -6.13 -6.30
C VAL A 29 -16.83 -4.88 -6.49
N GLU A 30 -17.47 -3.75 -6.78
CA GLU A 30 -16.79 -2.45 -6.80
C GLU A 30 -16.79 -1.87 -5.38
N PRO A 31 -15.61 -1.50 -4.84
CA PRO A 31 -15.54 -0.84 -3.55
C PRO A 31 -16.13 0.57 -3.62
N SER A 32 -16.80 0.97 -2.56
CA SER A 32 -17.31 2.33 -2.37
C SER A 32 -16.65 2.98 -1.16
N PRO A 33 -16.51 4.32 -1.14
CA PRO A 33 -16.06 5.04 0.03
C PRO A 33 -16.90 4.73 1.27
N ALA A 34 -16.27 4.77 2.44
CA ALA A 34 -16.97 4.74 3.71
C ALA A 34 -17.72 6.07 3.96
N GLU A 35 -18.64 6.07 4.90
CA GLU A 35 -19.28 7.32 5.34
C GLU A 35 -18.44 7.95 6.45
N PHE A 36 -18.00 9.19 6.22
CA PHE A 36 -17.14 9.94 7.13
C PHE A 36 -17.84 11.17 7.70
N HIS A 37 -17.50 11.49 8.94
CA HIS A 37 -17.61 12.85 9.46
C HIS A 37 -16.37 13.65 9.04
N CYS A 38 -16.55 14.65 8.17
CA CYS A 38 -15.45 15.49 7.71
C CYS A 38 -15.17 16.60 8.71
N TYR A 39 -13.98 16.60 9.30
CA TYR A 39 -13.56 17.67 10.19
C TYR A 39 -13.25 18.96 9.43
N ASP A 40 -13.61 20.11 10.04
CA ASP A 40 -13.06 21.39 9.66
C ASP A 40 -11.65 21.53 10.27
N LEU A 41 -10.66 21.82 9.45
CA LEU A 41 -9.27 21.94 9.90
C LEU A 41 -9.01 23.15 10.80
N ASP A 42 -9.92 24.13 10.80
CA ASP A 42 -9.86 25.27 11.71
C ASP A 42 -10.26 24.87 13.17
N ASP A 43 -10.97 23.74 13.34
CA ASP A 43 -11.44 23.22 14.63
C ASP A 43 -10.49 22.16 15.22
N GLY A 44 -9.20 22.44 15.21
CA GLY A 44 -8.20 21.51 15.74
C GLY A 44 -6.84 22.15 16.00
N VAL A 45 -5.94 21.33 16.52
CA VAL A 45 -4.59 21.78 16.91
C VAL A 45 -3.51 20.92 16.27
N TYR A 46 -2.35 21.52 16.02
CA TYR A 46 -1.17 20.80 15.53
C TYR A 46 -0.19 20.54 16.68
N ALA A 47 0.24 19.27 16.79
CA ALA A 47 1.29 18.87 17.71
C ALA A 47 2.45 18.22 16.95
N PRO A 48 3.69 18.25 17.47
CA PRO A 48 4.79 17.46 16.90
C PRO A 48 4.40 15.98 16.81
N LEU A 49 4.73 15.34 15.68
CA LEU A 49 4.55 13.92 15.51
C LEU A 49 5.84 13.20 15.90
N GLU A 50 5.81 12.50 17.03
CA GLU A 50 6.96 11.74 17.52
C GLU A 50 7.28 10.54 16.60
N THR A 51 8.48 9.96 16.77
CA THR A 51 8.82 8.70 16.10
C THR A 51 7.99 7.59 16.73
N PRO A 52 7.23 6.82 15.93
CA PRO A 52 6.33 5.81 16.48
C PRO A 52 7.10 4.67 17.15
N GLY A 53 6.52 4.10 18.22
CA GLY A 53 6.99 2.85 18.81
C GLY A 53 6.60 1.65 17.97
N GLN A 54 5.46 1.74 17.28
CA GLN A 54 4.95 0.73 16.38
C GLN A 54 4.18 1.37 15.22
N ALA A 55 4.18 0.71 14.05
CA ALA A 55 3.52 1.21 12.86
C ALA A 55 2.89 0.08 12.04
N PHE A 56 1.68 0.35 11.53
CA PHE A 56 0.92 -0.54 10.66
C PHE A 56 0.58 0.16 9.34
N GLY A 57 0.36 -0.64 8.31
CA GLY A 57 -0.19 -0.17 7.05
C GLY A 57 -1.41 -0.99 6.64
N ILE A 58 -2.40 -0.31 6.07
CA ILE A 58 -3.60 -0.91 5.49
C ILE A 58 -3.49 -0.83 3.97
N GLY A 59 -3.48 -1.98 3.30
CA GLY A 59 -3.45 -2.03 1.84
C GLY A 59 -4.83 -1.95 1.22
N LEU A 60 -4.88 -1.52 -0.05
CA LEU A 60 -6.08 -1.58 -0.88
C LEU A 60 -7.27 -0.77 -0.32
N ALA A 61 -6.99 0.42 0.21
CA ALA A 61 -7.99 1.28 0.83
C ALA A 61 -8.63 2.32 -0.11
N TYR A 62 -8.29 2.31 -1.40
CA TYR A 62 -8.90 3.16 -2.42
C TYR A 62 -9.30 2.35 -3.65
N ALA A 63 -10.51 2.58 -4.17
CA ALA A 63 -11.04 1.88 -5.34
C ALA A 63 -10.15 2.03 -6.59
N GLY A 64 -9.55 3.20 -6.79
CA GLY A 64 -8.61 3.48 -7.87
C GLY A 64 -7.38 2.57 -7.80
N HIS A 65 -6.77 2.48 -6.63
CA HIS A 65 -5.59 1.64 -6.39
C HIS A 65 -5.89 0.14 -6.56
N ILE A 66 -7.03 -0.33 -6.07
CA ILE A 66 -7.47 -1.73 -6.28
C ILE A 66 -7.59 -2.05 -7.78
N ARG A 67 -8.10 -1.11 -8.57
CA ARG A 67 -8.24 -1.29 -10.02
C ARG A 67 -6.89 -1.33 -10.75
N GLU A 68 -5.97 -0.42 -10.44
CA GLU A 68 -4.69 -0.33 -11.16
C GLU A 68 -3.70 -1.44 -10.80
N THR A 69 -3.75 -1.96 -9.57
CA THR A 69 -2.93 -3.09 -9.11
C THR A 69 -3.52 -4.45 -9.46
N ALA A 70 -4.68 -4.47 -10.12
CA ALA A 70 -5.42 -5.68 -10.45
C ALA A 70 -5.76 -6.57 -9.25
N SER A 71 -5.85 -5.98 -8.06
CA SER A 71 -6.18 -6.68 -6.83
C SER A 71 -7.65 -7.10 -6.83
N GLU A 72 -7.96 -8.21 -6.18
CA GLU A 72 -9.34 -8.60 -5.88
C GLU A 72 -9.80 -7.87 -4.61
N PHE A 73 -11.07 -7.48 -4.58
CA PHE A 73 -11.70 -6.85 -3.44
C PHE A 73 -12.75 -7.78 -2.84
N ASN A 74 -12.68 -7.97 -1.53
CA ASN A 74 -13.69 -8.69 -0.75
C ASN A 74 -14.23 -7.75 0.34
N PRO A 75 -15.48 -7.28 0.24
CA PRO A 75 -16.06 -6.34 1.19
C PRO A 75 -16.21 -6.93 2.61
N ASP A 76 -16.33 -8.25 2.72
CA ASP A 76 -16.49 -8.97 3.99
C ASP A 76 -15.15 -9.49 4.55
N GLY A 77 -14.04 -9.23 3.87
CA GLY A 77 -12.71 -9.70 4.24
C GLY A 77 -11.89 -8.63 4.94
N ILE A 78 -10.87 -9.09 5.69
CA ILE A 78 -9.82 -8.21 6.21
C ILE A 78 -8.93 -7.79 5.03
N PRO A 79 -8.71 -6.48 4.81
CA PRO A 79 -7.75 -6.01 3.79
C PRO A 79 -6.33 -6.46 4.15
N PRO A 80 -5.35 -6.29 3.24
CA PRO A 80 -3.96 -6.45 3.62
C PRO A 80 -3.60 -5.56 4.81
N VAL A 81 -3.20 -6.16 5.92
CA VAL A 81 -2.64 -5.48 7.09
C VAL A 81 -1.20 -5.95 7.25
N PHE A 82 -0.27 -5.03 7.42
CA PHE A 82 1.13 -5.34 7.56
C PHE A 82 1.79 -4.41 8.58
N THR A 83 2.87 -4.88 9.20
CA THR A 83 3.69 -4.05 10.08
C THR A 83 4.73 -3.29 9.28
N LYS A 84 5.09 -2.09 9.75
CA LYS A 84 6.23 -1.33 9.27
C LYS A 84 7.26 -1.15 10.39
N SER A 85 8.54 -1.14 10.00
CA SER A 85 9.60 -0.85 10.98
C SER A 85 9.56 0.62 11.41
N PRO A 86 9.45 0.94 12.69
CA PRO A 86 9.61 2.31 13.18
C PRO A 86 10.95 2.95 12.79
N GLN A 87 12.02 2.13 12.63
CA GLN A 87 13.34 2.56 12.19
C GLN A 87 13.38 3.05 10.73
N ALA A 88 12.34 2.77 9.95
CA ALA A 88 12.18 3.30 8.60
C ALA A 88 11.73 4.77 8.58
N THR A 89 11.38 5.36 9.76
CA THR A 89 10.89 6.73 9.86
C THR A 89 11.98 7.74 9.52
N VAL A 90 11.63 8.69 8.65
CA VAL A 90 12.42 9.89 8.37
C VAL A 90 11.50 11.11 8.27
N ARG A 91 12.07 12.30 8.37
CA ARG A 91 11.35 13.58 8.30
C ARG A 91 11.63 14.29 6.97
N THR A 92 10.98 15.42 6.77
CA THR A 92 11.17 16.23 5.57
C THR A 92 12.64 16.57 5.32
N ASP A 93 13.01 16.71 4.05
CA ASP A 93 14.37 16.97 3.56
C ASP A 93 15.42 15.89 3.90
N ALA A 94 14.97 14.68 4.31
CA ALA A 94 15.86 13.54 4.49
C ALA A 94 16.29 12.94 3.13
N ASP A 95 17.45 12.29 3.15
CA ASP A 95 17.90 11.43 2.06
C ASP A 95 17.17 10.08 2.09
N LEU A 96 16.57 9.72 0.97
CA LEU A 96 16.01 8.39 0.73
C LEU A 96 17.02 7.56 -0.04
N ARG A 97 17.75 6.69 0.66
CA ARG A 97 18.75 5.85 0.00
C ARG A 97 18.13 4.79 -0.88
N LEU A 98 18.59 4.72 -2.13
CA LEU A 98 18.18 3.64 -3.02
C LEU A 98 18.75 2.30 -2.48
N PRO A 99 17.91 1.30 -2.17
CA PRO A 99 18.40 0.02 -1.66
C PRO A 99 19.35 -0.66 -2.64
N THR A 100 20.47 -1.15 -2.12
CA THR A 100 21.39 -1.98 -2.90
C THR A 100 20.80 -3.37 -3.16
N PRO A 101 21.27 -4.10 -4.19
CA PRO A 101 20.87 -5.48 -4.38
C PRO A 101 21.09 -6.36 -3.14
N ASP A 102 22.21 -6.19 -2.43
CA ASP A 102 22.49 -6.96 -1.20
C ASP A 102 21.45 -6.68 -0.10
N ALA A 103 21.03 -5.43 0.11
CA ALA A 103 19.99 -5.09 1.07
C ALA A 103 18.65 -5.76 0.71
N LEU A 104 18.32 -5.91 -0.57
CA LEU A 104 17.13 -6.63 -1.03
C LEU A 104 17.26 -8.14 -0.84
N PHE A 105 18.45 -8.71 -1.06
CA PHE A 105 18.71 -10.14 -0.83
C PHE A 105 18.62 -10.48 0.64
N ASP A 106 19.23 -9.67 1.52
CA ASP A 106 19.18 -9.86 2.96
C ASP A 106 17.74 -9.74 3.51
N ALA A 107 16.96 -8.77 3.01
CA ALA A 107 15.54 -8.62 3.38
C ALA A 107 14.70 -9.82 2.91
N ALA A 108 14.95 -10.37 1.73
CA ALA A 108 14.27 -11.56 1.23
C ALA A 108 14.65 -12.81 2.02
N ASP A 109 15.93 -12.94 2.38
CA ASP A 109 16.47 -14.07 3.13
C ASP A 109 15.97 -14.11 4.59
N ALA A 110 15.74 -12.93 5.18
CA ALA A 110 15.13 -12.81 6.50
C ALA A 110 13.70 -13.36 6.57
N ILE A 111 12.95 -13.31 5.45
CA ILE A 111 11.59 -13.86 5.35
C ILE A 111 11.61 -15.35 4.97
N GLU A 112 12.47 -15.71 4.02
CA GLU A 112 12.59 -17.07 3.48
C GLU A 112 14.08 -17.43 3.33
N PRO A 113 14.64 -18.17 4.31
CA PRO A 113 16.05 -18.56 4.26
C PRO A 113 16.46 -19.26 2.96
N GLY A 114 17.56 -18.81 2.33
CA GLY A 114 18.07 -19.28 1.05
C GLY A 114 17.47 -18.58 -0.18
N LEU A 115 16.47 -17.71 -0.01
CA LEU A 115 15.93 -16.91 -1.11
C LEU A 115 16.92 -15.84 -1.57
N GLY A 116 17.64 -15.22 -0.63
CA GLY A 116 18.69 -14.24 -0.93
C GLY A 116 19.78 -14.81 -1.84
N ASP A 117 20.22 -16.05 -1.62
CA ASP A 117 21.20 -16.70 -2.49
C ASP A 117 20.64 -16.99 -3.89
N THR A 118 19.37 -17.41 -3.97
CA THR A 118 18.70 -17.59 -5.26
C THR A 118 18.63 -16.27 -6.03
N LEU A 119 18.27 -15.16 -5.36
CA LEU A 119 18.18 -13.85 -5.99
C LEU A 119 19.56 -13.34 -6.41
N ARG A 120 20.59 -13.55 -5.61
CA ARG A 120 21.98 -13.18 -5.95
C ARG A 120 22.47 -13.91 -7.19
N SER A 121 22.07 -15.18 -7.35
CA SER A 121 22.40 -15.97 -8.55
C SER A 121 21.63 -15.50 -9.79
N ASP A 122 20.30 -15.37 -9.67
CA ASP A 122 19.41 -15.17 -10.82
C ASP A 122 19.26 -13.69 -11.20
N PHE A 123 19.42 -12.76 -10.22
CA PHE A 123 19.22 -11.32 -10.36
C PHE A 123 20.34 -10.51 -9.67
N PRO A 124 21.64 -10.67 -10.05
CA PRO A 124 22.76 -10.05 -9.33
C PRO A 124 22.68 -8.52 -9.23
N ASN A 125 21.96 -7.87 -10.14
CA ASN A 125 21.72 -6.42 -10.15
C ASN A 125 20.23 -6.10 -9.91
N LEU A 126 19.61 -6.78 -8.95
CA LEU A 126 18.18 -6.61 -8.66
C LEU A 126 17.86 -5.14 -8.38
N SER A 127 17.00 -4.55 -9.21
CA SER A 127 16.45 -3.22 -8.97
C SER A 127 15.39 -3.28 -7.87
N PRO A 128 15.34 -2.31 -6.93
CA PRO A 128 14.28 -2.24 -5.92
C PRO A 128 12.90 -2.00 -6.55
N LEU A 129 12.80 -1.43 -7.76
CA LEU A 129 11.55 -0.90 -8.31
C LEU A 129 10.91 0.03 -7.28
N LEU A 130 11.65 1.11 -6.93
CA LEU A 130 11.30 2.01 -5.84
C LEU A 130 10.04 2.82 -6.18
N ASP A 131 8.99 2.68 -5.38
CA ASP A 131 7.68 3.28 -5.59
C ASP A 131 7.34 4.27 -4.46
N TYR A 132 6.43 5.19 -4.75
CA TYR A 132 5.91 6.23 -3.87
C TYR A 132 4.43 5.98 -3.60
N GLU A 133 3.96 6.30 -2.39
CA GLU A 133 2.59 6.12 -1.96
C GLU A 133 2.21 7.21 -0.96
N VAL A 134 1.56 8.31 -1.42
CA VAL A 134 1.01 9.29 -0.47
C VAL A 134 -0.13 8.67 0.31
N GLU A 135 -0.12 8.87 1.62
CA GLU A 135 -1.15 8.41 2.53
C GLU A 135 -1.48 9.46 3.58
N MET A 136 -2.75 9.56 3.93
CA MET A 136 -3.11 10.08 5.23
C MET A 136 -2.79 9.01 6.26
N GLY A 137 -1.99 9.32 7.26
CA GLY A 137 -1.79 8.47 8.42
C GLY A 137 -2.52 9.03 9.63
N PHE A 138 -2.69 8.19 10.65
CA PHE A 138 -3.11 8.66 11.96
C PHE A 138 -2.27 8.04 13.07
N VAL A 139 -2.13 8.74 14.18
CA VAL A 139 -1.45 8.31 15.40
C VAL A 139 -2.46 8.22 16.53
N LEU A 140 -2.38 7.16 17.33
CA LEU A 140 -3.19 7.03 18.55
C LEU A 140 -2.68 8.01 19.61
N LEU A 141 -3.58 8.77 20.20
CA LEU A 141 -3.29 9.74 21.26
C LEU A 141 -3.71 9.22 22.65
N GLU A 142 -4.12 7.97 22.73
CA GLU A 142 -4.46 7.23 23.93
C GLU A 142 -4.33 5.73 23.66
N ASP A 143 -4.16 4.95 24.74
CA ASP A 143 -4.25 3.49 24.66
C ASP A 143 -5.68 3.06 24.37
N ILE A 144 -5.85 2.06 23.50
CA ILE A 144 -7.17 1.55 23.12
C ILE A 144 -7.37 0.16 23.72
N ASP A 145 -8.41 0.03 24.56
CA ASP A 145 -8.88 -1.27 25.00
C ASP A 145 -9.59 -1.99 23.83
N PRO A 146 -9.17 -3.19 23.44
CA PRO A 146 -9.80 -3.96 22.36
C PRO A 146 -11.32 -4.12 22.49
N SER A 147 -11.88 -4.11 23.71
CA SER A 147 -13.32 -4.17 23.92
C SER A 147 -14.08 -2.97 23.35
N GLN A 148 -13.45 -1.80 23.30
CA GLN A 148 -14.02 -0.57 22.73
C GLN A 148 -14.17 -0.65 21.21
N LEU A 149 -13.34 -1.47 20.55
CA LEU A 149 -13.41 -1.65 19.10
C LEU A 149 -14.74 -2.27 18.62
N ASN A 150 -15.50 -2.92 19.51
CA ASN A 150 -16.79 -3.50 19.18
C ASN A 150 -17.95 -2.47 19.20
N ASP A 151 -17.74 -1.31 19.80
CA ASP A 151 -18.72 -0.23 19.84
C ASP A 151 -18.63 0.57 18.54
N PRO A 152 -19.69 0.64 17.70
CA PRO A 152 -19.68 1.42 16.47
C PRO A 152 -19.69 2.94 16.69
N THR A 153 -19.98 3.40 17.91
CA THR A 153 -19.98 4.81 18.29
C THR A 153 -18.67 5.25 18.95
N PHE A 154 -17.74 4.32 19.16
CA PHE A 154 -16.45 4.64 19.72
C PHE A 154 -15.66 5.56 18.79
N SER A 155 -15.15 6.64 19.35
CA SER A 155 -14.39 7.66 18.64
C SER A 155 -13.02 7.79 19.30
N PRO A 156 -12.00 7.04 18.82
CA PRO A 156 -10.65 7.12 19.38
C PRO A 156 -10.05 8.52 19.15
N LYS A 157 -9.24 8.99 20.08
CA LYS A 157 -8.49 10.23 19.89
C LYS A 157 -7.34 10.00 18.93
N LEU A 158 -7.39 10.65 17.79
CA LEU A 158 -6.43 10.48 16.70
C LEU A 158 -5.78 11.82 16.31
N GLY A 159 -4.49 11.75 15.99
CA GLY A 159 -3.79 12.82 15.30
C GLY A 159 -3.53 12.43 13.84
N PHE A 160 -3.94 13.24 12.87
CA PHE A 160 -3.83 12.96 11.43
C PHE A 160 -2.62 13.66 10.82
N PHE A 161 -1.93 13.00 9.89
CA PHE A 161 -0.72 13.53 9.25
C PHE A 161 -0.56 12.97 7.84
N ILE A 162 0.43 13.49 7.09
CA ILE A 162 0.81 12.96 5.77
C ILE A 162 2.06 12.08 5.89
N ALA A 163 2.02 10.98 5.16
CA ALA A 163 3.13 10.03 4.99
C ALA A 163 3.39 9.74 3.51
N ASN A 164 4.57 9.17 3.25
CA ASN A 164 4.89 8.50 2.00
C ASN A 164 5.28 7.05 2.33
N ASP A 165 4.42 6.09 1.99
CA ASP A 165 4.68 4.65 2.22
C ASP A 165 5.58 4.09 1.11
N VAL A 166 6.87 4.46 1.14
CA VAL A 166 7.85 4.06 0.13
C VAL A 166 7.98 2.54 0.08
N SER A 167 8.06 2.00 -1.15
CA SER A 167 8.01 0.55 -1.37
C SER A 167 9.09 0.07 -2.34
N ALA A 168 9.80 -1.00 -1.99
CA ALA A 168 10.63 -1.79 -2.90
C ALA A 168 9.78 -2.90 -3.53
N ARG A 169 9.13 -2.61 -4.67
CA ARG A 169 8.16 -3.53 -5.29
C ARG A 169 8.75 -4.88 -5.69
N SER A 170 10.03 -4.94 -5.96
CA SER A 170 10.73 -6.21 -6.23
C SER A 170 10.59 -7.21 -5.07
N LEU A 171 10.64 -6.75 -3.81
CA LEU A 171 10.38 -7.59 -2.64
C LEU A 171 8.91 -7.98 -2.52
N ALA A 172 7.99 -7.03 -2.70
CA ALA A 172 6.56 -7.30 -2.61
C ALA A 172 6.10 -8.38 -3.62
N ILE A 173 6.64 -8.37 -4.85
CA ILE A 173 6.35 -9.36 -5.89
C ILE A 173 6.76 -10.78 -5.45
N LEU A 174 7.83 -10.93 -4.66
CA LEU A 174 8.28 -12.23 -4.17
C LEU A 174 7.28 -12.89 -3.21
N GLY A 175 6.40 -12.12 -2.59
CA GLY A 175 5.32 -12.62 -1.75
C GLY A 175 4.09 -13.13 -2.51
N GLU A 176 3.99 -12.87 -3.83
CA GLU A 176 2.82 -13.27 -4.59
C GLU A 176 2.59 -14.79 -4.58
N GLY A 177 1.37 -15.19 -4.21
CA GLY A 177 0.98 -16.59 -4.09
C GLY A 177 1.50 -17.32 -2.85
N LYS A 178 2.13 -16.61 -1.90
CA LYS A 178 2.57 -17.17 -0.62
C LYS A 178 1.52 -16.92 0.48
N PRO A 179 1.38 -17.85 1.44
CA PRO A 179 0.50 -17.63 2.60
C PRO A 179 0.91 -16.40 3.43
N ASN A 180 2.22 -16.18 3.58
CA ASN A 180 2.82 -15.07 4.31
C ASN A 180 3.15 -13.87 3.39
N ARG A 181 2.35 -13.58 2.38
CA ARG A 181 2.63 -12.50 1.41
C ARG A 181 2.74 -11.13 2.06
N TYR A 182 2.09 -10.91 3.19
CA TYR A 182 2.11 -9.62 3.89
C TYR A 182 3.40 -9.38 4.68
N ASP A 183 4.18 -10.44 5.02
CA ASP A 183 5.55 -10.29 5.53
C ASP A 183 6.45 -9.66 4.45
N TYR A 184 6.29 -10.09 3.19
CA TYR A 184 7.00 -9.47 2.06
C TYR A 184 6.56 -8.02 1.82
N TRP A 185 5.28 -7.69 2.03
CA TRP A 185 4.82 -6.31 1.94
C TRP A 185 5.44 -5.46 3.05
N GLY A 186 5.36 -5.92 4.30
CA GLY A 186 5.99 -5.25 5.44
C GLY A 186 7.49 -5.03 5.23
N ALA A 187 8.23 -6.04 4.83
CA ALA A 187 9.66 -5.93 4.53
C ALA A 187 9.95 -4.97 3.36
N SER A 188 9.14 -5.02 2.28
CA SER A 188 9.30 -4.14 1.12
C SER A 188 9.09 -2.66 1.44
N LYS A 189 8.44 -2.35 2.56
CA LYS A 189 8.04 -1.02 3.03
C LYS A 189 8.77 -0.59 4.32
N SER A 190 9.73 -1.41 4.81
CA SER A 190 10.42 -1.20 6.10
C SER A 190 11.94 -1.01 5.97
N LEU A 191 12.45 -0.84 4.75
CA LEU A 191 13.86 -0.50 4.56
C LEU A 191 14.16 0.91 5.13
N PRO A 192 15.42 1.21 5.49
CA PRO A 192 15.78 2.50 6.08
C PRO A 192 15.29 3.69 5.22
N GLY A 193 14.56 4.61 5.84
CA GLY A 193 14.00 5.79 5.17
C GLY A 193 12.66 5.56 4.44
N PHE A 194 12.08 4.35 4.50
CA PHE A 194 10.86 4.01 3.75
C PHE A 194 9.56 4.44 4.42
N MET A 195 9.64 5.22 5.49
CA MET A 195 8.46 5.83 6.14
C MET A 195 8.69 7.33 6.39
N PRO A 196 8.77 8.16 5.33
CA PRO A 196 8.75 9.60 5.46
C PRO A 196 7.41 10.08 6.04
N LEU A 197 7.45 10.78 7.18
CA LEU A 197 6.29 11.31 7.88
C LEU A 197 6.39 12.84 7.97
N ALA A 198 5.24 13.53 7.93
CA ALA A 198 5.16 14.95 8.25
C ALA A 198 5.65 15.21 9.69
N ASP A 199 6.09 16.44 9.97
CA ASP A 199 6.65 16.79 11.28
C ASP A 199 5.60 16.96 12.36
N LYS A 200 4.34 17.16 11.97
CA LYS A 200 3.22 17.40 12.88
C LYS A 200 2.01 16.56 12.50
N ALA A 201 1.23 16.23 13.51
CA ALA A 201 -0.12 15.70 13.36
C ALA A 201 -1.14 16.80 13.73
N TRP A 202 -2.26 16.83 13.01
CA TRP A 202 -3.44 17.63 13.32
C TRP A 202 -4.43 16.78 14.11
N THR A 203 -4.99 17.34 15.19
CA THR A 203 -5.93 16.67 16.09
C THR A 203 -7.19 17.51 16.20
N PRO A 204 -8.41 16.96 16.00
CA PRO A 204 -9.65 17.68 16.22
C PRO A 204 -9.84 18.03 17.70
N GLU A 205 -10.52 19.14 18.01
CA GLU A 205 -10.87 19.49 19.40
C GLU A 205 -11.83 18.45 20.02
N THR A 206 -12.72 17.87 19.20
CA THR A 206 -13.63 16.83 19.60
C THR A 206 -13.53 15.64 18.65
N ALA A 207 -13.34 14.44 19.19
CA ALA A 207 -13.35 13.22 18.40
C ALA A 207 -14.79 12.82 18.05
N GLU A 208 -15.07 12.62 16.76
CA GLU A 208 -16.38 12.20 16.23
C GLU A 208 -16.31 10.80 15.62
N PRO A 209 -17.40 10.01 15.69
CA PRO A 209 -17.47 8.71 15.06
C PRO A 209 -17.14 8.78 13.56
N ASN A 210 -16.20 7.94 13.11
CA ASN A 210 -15.70 7.92 11.72
C ASN A 210 -15.15 9.27 11.23
N GLY A 211 -14.71 10.15 12.15
CA GLY A 211 -14.18 11.46 11.81
C GLY A 211 -12.82 11.37 11.15
N ILE A 212 -12.65 12.09 10.04
CA ILE A 212 -11.36 12.29 9.35
C ILE A 212 -11.27 13.72 8.78
N PRO A 213 -10.06 14.26 8.58
CA PRO A 213 -9.89 15.40 7.68
C PRO A 213 -10.19 14.98 6.23
N CYS A 214 -11.25 15.55 5.64
CA CYS A 214 -11.59 15.33 4.23
C CYS A 214 -10.79 16.31 3.36
N VAL A 215 -9.65 15.89 2.87
CA VAL A 215 -8.67 16.76 2.18
C VAL A 215 -8.08 16.09 0.96
N GLU A 216 -7.61 16.91 0.00
CA GLU A 216 -6.85 16.40 -1.14
C GLU A 216 -5.42 16.04 -0.70
N ILE A 217 -4.98 14.84 -1.11
CA ILE A 217 -3.61 14.36 -0.91
C ILE A 217 -2.94 14.10 -2.26
N GLU A 218 -1.64 14.39 -2.34
CA GLU A 218 -0.88 14.31 -3.59
C GLU A 218 0.53 13.76 -3.39
N THR A 219 1.00 12.98 -4.37
CA THR A 219 2.43 12.76 -4.61
C THR A 219 2.91 13.59 -5.79
N ILE A 220 4.00 14.31 -5.58
CA ILE A 220 4.67 15.10 -6.62
C ILE A 220 6.10 14.59 -6.76
N VAL A 221 6.48 14.17 -7.97
CA VAL A 221 7.85 13.75 -8.31
C VAL A 221 8.44 14.73 -9.30
N ASN A 222 9.53 15.41 -8.93
CA ASN A 222 10.22 16.41 -9.77
C ASN A 222 9.28 17.50 -10.32
N GLY A 223 8.26 17.89 -9.54
CA GLY A 223 7.26 18.89 -9.96
C GLY A 223 6.06 18.34 -10.73
N GLU A 224 6.04 17.04 -11.07
CA GLU A 224 4.91 16.36 -11.71
C GLU A 224 4.01 15.69 -10.67
N VAL A 225 2.71 15.99 -10.69
CA VAL A 225 1.72 15.30 -9.85
C VAL A 225 1.52 13.89 -10.38
N ARG A 226 1.78 12.89 -9.54
CA ARG A 226 1.68 11.47 -9.86
C ARG A 226 0.47 10.79 -9.23
N GLN A 227 0.09 11.23 -8.02
CA GLN A 227 -1.12 10.80 -7.31
C GLN A 227 -1.90 12.05 -6.88
N HIS A 228 -3.22 11.99 -6.94
CA HIS A 228 -4.12 13.06 -6.47
C HIS A 228 -5.49 12.45 -6.18
N GLN A 229 -5.95 12.54 -4.92
CA GLN A 229 -7.22 11.97 -4.49
C GLN A 229 -7.69 12.62 -3.17
N SER A 230 -8.99 12.65 -2.94
CA SER A 230 -9.56 13.01 -1.64
C SER A 230 -9.43 11.86 -0.63
N THR A 231 -9.17 12.20 0.64
CA THR A 231 -9.24 11.22 1.75
C THR A 231 -10.66 10.74 2.00
N GLU A 232 -11.67 11.45 1.54
CA GLU A 232 -13.09 11.05 1.54
C GLU A 232 -13.37 9.79 0.71
N ASP A 233 -12.47 9.48 -0.22
CA ASP A 233 -12.56 8.28 -1.07
C ASP A 233 -12.00 7.01 -0.42
N LEU A 234 -11.53 7.08 0.84
CA LEU A 234 -11.15 5.90 1.62
C LEU A 234 -12.35 4.95 1.80
N ILE A 235 -12.11 3.66 1.67
CA ILE A 235 -13.16 2.63 1.80
C ILE A 235 -13.26 2.04 3.21
N TYR A 236 -12.36 2.43 4.12
CA TYR A 236 -12.35 2.01 5.51
C TYR A 236 -12.22 3.20 6.45
N THR A 237 -13.01 3.20 7.53
CA THR A 237 -12.89 4.20 8.59
C THR A 237 -11.70 3.88 9.52
N PRO A 238 -11.15 4.85 10.26
CA PRO A 238 -10.09 4.59 11.25
C PRO A 238 -10.45 3.48 12.25
N LEU A 239 -11.69 3.46 12.75
CA LEU A 239 -12.16 2.41 13.64
C LEU A 239 -12.16 1.02 12.98
N GLN A 240 -12.56 0.92 11.70
CA GLN A 240 -12.46 -0.34 10.96
C GLN A 240 -11.00 -0.77 10.79
N MET A 241 -10.09 0.16 10.49
CA MET A 241 -8.65 -0.14 10.35
C MET A 241 -8.06 -0.69 11.66
N LEU A 242 -8.43 -0.10 12.81
CA LEU A 242 -8.02 -0.61 14.13
C LEU A 242 -8.56 -2.01 14.41
N ARG A 243 -9.82 -2.28 14.02
CA ARG A 243 -10.40 -3.63 14.10
C ARG A 243 -9.64 -4.64 13.24
N PHE A 244 -9.24 -4.26 12.03
CA PHE A 244 -8.46 -5.13 11.15
C PHE A 244 -7.07 -5.42 11.72
N ILE A 245 -6.40 -4.41 12.28
CA ILE A 245 -5.11 -4.57 12.96
C ILE A 245 -5.26 -5.54 14.14
N HIS A 246 -6.24 -5.32 15.01
CA HIS A 246 -6.47 -6.21 16.16
C HIS A 246 -6.84 -7.65 15.75
N ALA A 247 -7.61 -7.81 14.66
CA ALA A 247 -7.96 -9.14 14.16
C ALA A 247 -6.76 -9.89 13.56
N GLU A 248 -5.85 -9.19 12.88
CA GLU A 248 -4.64 -9.79 12.28
C GLU A 248 -3.52 -10.00 13.31
N PHE A 249 -3.42 -9.10 14.31
CA PHE A 249 -2.39 -9.10 15.35
C PHE A 249 -3.02 -9.01 16.76
N PRO A 250 -3.76 -10.05 17.21
CA PRO A 250 -4.52 -9.98 18.46
C PRO A 250 -3.64 -9.84 19.72
N GLU A 251 -2.38 -10.22 19.64
CA GLU A 251 -1.41 -10.12 20.75
C GLU A 251 -0.74 -8.74 20.84
N VAL A 252 -0.99 -7.85 19.86
CA VAL A 252 -0.36 -6.54 19.84
C VAL A 252 -1.29 -5.51 20.48
N ALA A 253 -0.77 -4.79 21.48
CA ALA A 253 -1.49 -3.70 22.11
C ALA A 253 -1.58 -2.49 21.14
N LEU A 254 -2.71 -1.78 21.20
CA LEU A 254 -2.92 -0.52 20.48
C LEU A 254 -2.64 0.65 21.42
N ASP A 255 -1.34 0.85 21.72
CA ASP A 255 -0.88 1.86 22.66
C ASP A 255 -0.80 3.24 22.05
N GLU A 256 -0.82 4.29 22.88
CA GLU A 256 -0.54 5.66 22.48
C GLU A 256 0.77 5.74 21.69
N GLY A 257 0.81 6.55 20.63
CA GLY A 257 1.96 6.67 19.72
C GLY A 257 2.01 5.60 18.63
N THR A 258 1.09 4.62 18.60
CA THR A 258 0.94 3.72 17.45
C THR A 258 0.51 4.49 16.23
N VAL A 259 1.23 4.29 15.12
CA VAL A 259 0.95 4.91 13.81
C VAL A 259 0.27 3.92 12.89
N VAL A 260 -0.74 4.39 12.18
CA VAL A 260 -1.43 3.63 11.11
C VAL A 260 -1.39 4.44 9.82
N LEU A 261 -0.87 3.84 8.75
CA LEU A 261 -0.94 4.35 7.40
C LEU A 261 -2.20 3.79 6.73
N SER A 262 -3.06 4.69 6.23
CA SER A 262 -4.43 4.33 5.84
C SER A 262 -4.57 3.76 4.43
N GLY A 263 -3.47 3.60 3.72
CA GLY A 263 -3.43 3.17 2.33
C GLY A 263 -3.38 4.32 1.33
N THR A 264 -2.90 4.01 0.13
CA THR A 264 -2.59 4.98 -0.93
C THR A 264 -3.66 5.02 -2.02
N PRO A 265 -3.92 6.19 -2.64
CA PRO A 265 -4.76 6.29 -3.83
C PRO A 265 -4.09 5.71 -5.08
N GLY A 266 -4.82 5.70 -6.20
CA GLY A 266 -4.29 5.37 -7.52
C GLY A 266 -3.18 6.32 -7.98
N GLY A 267 -2.38 5.87 -8.99
CA GLY A 267 -1.29 6.63 -9.57
C GLY A 267 0.10 6.22 -9.11
N VAL A 268 0.25 5.09 -8.41
CA VAL A 268 1.55 4.49 -8.06
C VAL A 268 2.38 4.15 -9.31
N ALA A 269 3.69 3.97 -9.15
CA ALA A 269 4.55 3.57 -10.27
C ALA A 269 4.27 2.13 -10.72
N MET A 270 3.94 1.24 -9.79
CA MET A 270 3.65 -0.15 -10.12
C MET A 270 2.20 -0.34 -10.57
N THR A 271 1.97 -0.33 -11.87
CA THR A 271 0.68 -0.70 -12.47
C THR A 271 0.82 -2.02 -13.24
N THR A 272 -0.23 -2.84 -13.24
CA THR A 272 -0.27 -4.07 -14.02
C THR A 272 -1.69 -4.29 -14.55
N PRO A 273 -1.88 -4.37 -15.88
CA PRO A 273 -3.19 -4.65 -16.45
C PRO A 273 -3.76 -5.97 -15.93
N ARG A 274 -5.03 -5.99 -15.50
CA ARG A 274 -5.69 -7.17 -14.93
C ARG A 274 -5.60 -8.41 -15.81
N TRP A 275 -5.72 -8.22 -17.12
CA TRP A 275 -5.65 -9.36 -18.04
C TRP A 275 -4.27 -10.03 -18.00
N LEU A 276 -3.17 -9.28 -17.78
CA LEU A 276 -1.83 -9.85 -17.61
C LEU A 276 -1.71 -10.64 -16.30
N VAL A 277 -2.24 -10.12 -15.20
CA VAL A 277 -2.26 -10.83 -13.90
C VAL A 277 -3.04 -12.14 -14.03
N ARG A 278 -4.24 -12.10 -14.61
CA ARG A 278 -5.08 -13.27 -14.82
C ARG A 278 -4.44 -14.29 -15.76
N LEU A 279 -3.79 -13.81 -16.80
CA LEU A 279 -3.04 -14.67 -17.71
C LEU A 279 -1.87 -15.36 -16.99
N GLY A 280 -1.09 -14.60 -16.22
CA GLY A 280 0.00 -15.13 -15.42
C GLY A 280 -0.46 -16.19 -14.42
N ASN A 281 -1.61 -15.95 -13.77
CA ASN A 281 -2.22 -16.92 -12.84
C ASN A 281 -2.72 -18.19 -13.57
N LEU A 282 -3.33 -18.03 -14.75
CA LEU A 282 -3.79 -19.16 -15.58
C LEU A 282 -2.64 -20.09 -16.01
N PHE A 283 -1.47 -19.49 -16.33
CA PHE A 283 -0.28 -20.25 -16.70
C PHE A 283 0.59 -20.65 -15.51
N GLY A 284 0.18 -20.35 -14.27
CA GLY A 284 0.92 -20.70 -13.06
C GLY A 284 2.33 -20.11 -13.03
N LEU A 285 2.51 -18.85 -13.49
CA LEU A 285 3.83 -18.22 -13.49
C LEU A 285 4.36 -18.13 -12.05
N SER A 286 5.58 -18.63 -11.84
CA SER A 286 6.27 -18.49 -10.56
C SER A 286 6.58 -17.02 -10.24
N ARG A 287 6.72 -16.70 -8.95
CA ARG A 287 7.07 -15.35 -8.47
C ARG A 287 8.35 -14.80 -9.11
N LEU A 288 9.37 -15.63 -9.33
CA LEU A 288 10.62 -15.22 -9.99
C LEU A 288 10.39 -14.87 -11.47
N LYS A 289 9.52 -15.60 -12.18
CA LYS A 289 9.14 -15.24 -13.55
C LYS A 289 8.32 -13.95 -13.60
N LYS A 290 7.43 -13.72 -12.63
CA LYS A 290 6.69 -12.46 -12.49
C LYS A 290 7.64 -11.29 -12.22
N LEU A 291 8.62 -11.47 -11.32
CA LEU A 291 9.66 -10.50 -11.05
C LEU A 291 10.49 -10.18 -12.30
N SER A 292 10.97 -11.22 -13.01
CA SER A 292 11.72 -11.05 -14.27
C SER A 292 10.92 -10.30 -15.32
N ALA A 293 9.63 -10.63 -15.49
CA ALA A 293 8.75 -9.92 -16.41
C ALA A 293 8.56 -8.45 -16.03
N LYS A 294 8.45 -8.14 -14.74
CA LYS A 294 8.30 -6.76 -14.26
C LYS A 294 9.58 -5.95 -14.43
N LEU A 295 10.75 -6.54 -14.16
CA LEU A 295 12.05 -5.90 -14.40
C LEU A 295 12.33 -5.62 -15.89
N GLY A 296 11.80 -6.44 -16.77
CA GLY A 296 11.88 -6.26 -18.24
C GLY A 296 10.80 -5.33 -18.83
N ALA A 297 9.84 -4.86 -18.03
CA ALA A 297 8.79 -3.95 -18.46
C ALA A 297 9.25 -2.48 -18.40
N ASP A 298 8.36 -1.54 -18.76
CA ASP A 298 8.60 -0.10 -18.55
C ASP A 298 8.70 0.21 -17.07
N THR A 299 9.87 0.66 -16.64
CA THR A 299 10.19 1.06 -15.27
C THR A 299 10.40 2.57 -15.13
N SER A 300 10.01 3.36 -16.12
CA SER A 300 10.26 4.81 -16.17
C SER A 300 9.58 5.59 -15.04
N ARG A 301 8.47 5.08 -14.51
CA ARG A 301 7.72 5.70 -13.40
C ARG A 301 8.31 5.45 -12.02
N PHE A 302 9.14 4.39 -11.85
CA PHE A 302 9.80 4.13 -10.58
C PHE A 302 10.85 5.19 -10.27
N LEU A 303 11.02 5.46 -8.98
CA LEU A 303 11.96 6.46 -8.49
C LEU A 303 13.41 6.06 -8.77
N ARG A 304 14.23 7.07 -9.04
CA ARG A 304 15.66 6.95 -9.36
C ARG A 304 16.49 7.93 -8.54
N VAL A 305 17.77 7.69 -8.45
CA VAL A 305 18.71 8.63 -7.86
C VAL A 305 18.56 10.01 -8.48
N GLY A 306 18.44 11.03 -7.65
CA GLY A 306 18.21 12.43 -8.01
C GLY A 306 16.74 12.85 -7.98
N ASP A 307 15.78 11.92 -7.91
CA ASP A 307 14.37 12.28 -7.82
C ASP A 307 14.05 12.94 -6.48
N ARG A 308 13.28 14.00 -6.55
CA ARG A 308 12.69 14.69 -5.39
C ARG A 308 11.21 14.37 -5.30
N VAL A 309 10.83 13.73 -4.19
CA VAL A 309 9.46 13.23 -3.97
C VAL A 309 8.83 13.99 -2.82
N THR A 310 7.66 14.57 -3.06
CA THR A 310 6.86 15.25 -2.04
C THR A 310 5.51 14.58 -1.92
N ALA A 311 5.19 14.06 -0.74
CA ALA A 311 3.83 13.73 -0.33
C ALA A 311 3.25 14.92 0.43
N ARG A 312 2.04 15.38 0.08
CA ARG A 312 1.38 16.50 0.76
C ARG A 312 -0.11 16.29 0.88
N GLY A 313 -0.71 16.92 1.91
CA GLY A 313 -2.16 17.02 2.09
C GLY A 313 -2.55 18.41 2.54
N GLN A 314 -3.64 18.91 2.00
CA GLN A 314 -4.14 20.23 2.37
C GLN A 314 -4.39 20.27 3.89
N GLY A 315 -3.74 21.21 4.59
CA GLY A 315 -3.84 21.35 6.06
C GLY A 315 -3.12 20.27 6.88
N LEU A 316 -2.77 19.10 6.31
CA LEU A 316 -2.07 18.02 7.02
C LEU A 316 -0.53 18.06 6.85
N GLY A 317 -0.03 19.09 6.14
CA GLY A 317 1.39 19.29 5.94
C GLY A 317 1.95 18.55 4.72
N LYS A 318 3.26 18.37 4.72
CA LYS A 318 3.99 17.69 3.66
C LYS A 318 5.25 17.03 4.21
N VAL A 319 5.71 16.02 3.50
CA VAL A 319 7.06 15.46 3.65
C VAL A 319 7.73 15.38 2.30
N THR A 320 8.97 15.79 2.22
CA THR A 320 9.78 15.76 0.99
C THR A 320 11.07 14.98 1.26
N VAL A 321 11.43 14.09 0.34
CA VAL A 321 12.68 13.34 0.37
C VAL A 321 13.39 13.41 -0.99
N THR A 322 14.71 13.23 -0.98
CA THR A 322 15.51 13.14 -2.21
C THR A 322 16.12 11.76 -2.30
N VAL A 323 15.96 11.08 -3.45
CA VAL A 323 16.54 9.76 -3.67
C VAL A 323 18.04 9.92 -3.90
N VAL A 324 18.85 9.26 -3.07
CA VAL A 324 20.32 9.25 -3.14
C VAL A 324 20.84 7.82 -3.34
N PRO A 325 22.11 7.67 -3.78
CA PRO A 325 22.74 6.34 -3.94
C PRO A 325 22.83 5.54 -2.66
#